data_ba31eeeebf1af105228cb99aec715f33
#
_entry.id   ba31eeeebf1af105228cb99aec715f33
#
_cell.length_a   1.000
_cell.length_b   1.000
_cell.length_c   1.000
_cell.angle_alpha   90.00
_cell.angle_beta   90.00
_cell.angle_gamma   90.00
#
_symmetry.space_group_name_H-M   'P 1'
#
loop_
_entity.id
_entity.type
_entity.pdbx_description
1 polymer ?
#
loop_
_entity_poly.entity_id
_entity_poly.type
_entity_poly.pdbx_seq_one_letter_code
_entity_poly.pdbx_strand_id
1 'polypeptide(L)'
;FIESEWWALKEIWNKKLLYKGFKIVPYCPRCGTPLSAQEVAQGYKLVKERSAIVRFKVTGEDAYFLAWTTTPWTLPSNVALCVNPEDTYIKVKAADGYTYYLAEALADNVLGSLADKDSDTPAYEVLETYKGSDLERKEYEPLYACAKECADKQHKKGFFVTCDTYVTMSDGTGIVHIAPAFGEDDANVGRNYDLPFVQFVTEKGEMSAETPFAGLFVKKADPEVLKDLDARGLLFDAPKFEHSYPHCWRCDTPLIYYCLLYTSDA
;
A
#
# COMPACT_ATOMS: atom_id res chain seq x y z
N PHE A 1 17.07 -25.97 33.49
CA PHE A 1 16.87 -25.33 32.17
C PHE A 1 15.80 -24.24 32.27
N ILE A 2 14.55 -24.60 32.60
CA ILE A 2 13.42 -23.65 32.71
C ILE A 2 13.70 -22.51 33.69
N GLU A 3 14.30 -22.77 34.83
CA GLU A 3 14.67 -21.75 35.82
C GLU A 3 15.69 -20.76 35.26
N SER A 4 16.64 -21.22 34.44
CA SER A 4 17.63 -20.37 33.80
C SER A 4 17.00 -19.49 32.73
N GLU A 5 16.02 -19.99 31.99
CA GLU A 5 15.25 -19.18 31.01
C GLU A 5 14.44 -18.08 31.72
N TRP A 6 13.73 -18.44 32.79
CA TRP A 6 12.98 -17.47 33.61
C TRP A 6 13.88 -16.43 34.25
N TRP A 7 15.07 -16.82 34.69
CA TRP A 7 16.04 -15.88 35.21
C TRP A 7 16.51 -14.91 34.10
N ALA A 8 16.85 -15.41 32.93
CA ALA A 8 17.26 -14.56 31.80
C ALA A 8 16.16 -13.58 31.38
N LEU A 9 14.92 -14.04 31.25
CA LEU A 9 13.77 -13.19 30.93
C LEU A 9 13.55 -12.12 32.02
N LYS A 10 13.72 -12.48 33.29
CA LYS A 10 13.63 -11.54 34.42
C LYS A 10 14.70 -10.45 34.34
N GLU A 11 15.95 -10.83 33.97
CA GLU A 11 17.02 -9.85 33.78
C GLU A 11 16.74 -8.90 32.62
N ILE A 12 16.23 -9.41 31.48
CA ILE A 12 15.80 -8.62 30.33
C ILE A 12 14.66 -7.66 30.73
N TRP A 13 13.67 -8.16 31.49
CA TRP A 13 12.56 -7.34 32.00
C TRP A 13 13.05 -6.23 32.95
N ASN A 14 13.94 -6.55 33.89
CA ASN A 14 14.50 -5.59 34.83
C ASN A 14 15.26 -4.46 34.13
N LYS A 15 15.91 -4.78 33.00
CA LYS A 15 16.60 -3.81 32.13
C LYS A 15 15.63 -3.03 31.21
N LYS A 16 14.30 -3.29 31.30
CA LYS A 16 13.26 -2.67 30.45
C LYS A 16 13.46 -2.91 28.95
N LEU A 17 14.10 -4.04 28.61
CA LEU A 17 14.32 -4.42 27.23
C LEU A 17 13.19 -5.29 26.67
N LEU A 18 12.30 -5.81 27.52
CA LEU A 18 11.09 -6.54 27.14
C LEU A 18 9.90 -5.60 27.12
N TYR A 19 9.25 -5.46 25.98
CA TYR A 19 8.09 -4.57 25.78
C TYR A 19 7.05 -5.19 24.85
N LYS A 20 5.82 -4.69 24.92
CA LYS A 20 4.77 -5.02 23.94
C LYS A 20 4.92 -4.11 22.73
N GLY A 21 5.06 -4.72 21.55
CA GLY A 21 5.19 -4.00 20.30
C GLY A 21 4.27 -4.56 19.23
N PHE A 22 4.19 -3.88 18.11
CA PHE A 22 3.48 -4.33 16.92
C PHE A 22 4.49 -4.76 15.86
N LYS A 23 4.22 -5.89 15.22
CA LYS A 23 5.04 -6.40 14.13
C LYS A 23 4.16 -6.85 12.99
N ILE A 24 4.54 -6.47 11.77
CA ILE A 24 3.92 -6.98 10.55
C ILE A 24 4.60 -8.29 10.19
N VAL A 25 3.81 -9.32 10.05
CA VAL A 25 4.29 -10.67 9.76
C VAL A 25 3.43 -11.32 8.69
N PRO A 26 3.99 -12.25 7.89
CA PRO A 26 3.20 -13.12 7.05
C PRO A 26 2.25 -13.95 7.93
N TYR A 27 0.97 -13.89 7.62
CA TYR A 27 -0.09 -14.46 8.45
C TYR A 27 -1.05 -15.28 7.60
N CYS A 28 -1.41 -16.46 8.07
CA CYS A 28 -2.44 -17.27 7.44
C CYS A 28 -3.79 -17.05 8.13
N PRO A 29 -4.75 -16.35 7.47
CA PRO A 29 -6.04 -16.05 8.09
C PRO A 29 -6.90 -17.30 8.34
N ARG A 30 -6.69 -18.38 7.57
CA ARG A 30 -7.41 -19.65 7.78
C ARG A 30 -6.87 -20.45 8.96
N CYS A 31 -5.55 -20.51 9.12
CA CYS A 31 -4.92 -21.23 10.25
C CYS A 31 -4.90 -20.36 11.52
N GLY A 32 -5.07 -19.04 11.42
CA GLY A 32 -4.99 -18.12 12.54
C GLY A 32 -3.58 -18.01 13.12
N THR A 33 -2.53 -18.15 12.30
CA THR A 33 -1.14 -18.20 12.79
C THR A 33 -0.20 -17.38 11.92
N PRO A 34 0.78 -16.68 12.52
CA PRO A 34 1.91 -16.12 11.79
C PRO A 34 2.81 -17.25 11.27
N LEU A 35 3.55 -16.96 10.20
CA LEU A 35 4.50 -17.89 9.59
C LEU A 35 5.91 -17.31 9.63
N SER A 36 6.88 -18.19 9.88
CA SER A 36 8.30 -17.87 9.76
C SER A 36 8.73 -17.73 8.29
N ALA A 37 9.85 -17.08 8.04
CA ALA A 37 10.41 -16.93 6.69
C ALA A 37 10.61 -18.28 5.96
N GLN A 38 11.01 -19.33 6.69
CA GLN A 38 11.19 -20.68 6.14
C GLN A 38 9.85 -21.31 5.72
N GLU A 39 8.79 -21.10 6.48
CA GLU A 39 7.44 -21.60 6.15
C GLU A 39 6.85 -20.84 4.95
N VAL A 40 7.07 -19.56 4.88
CA VAL A 40 6.64 -18.73 3.74
C VAL A 40 7.35 -19.13 2.46
N ALA A 41 8.66 -19.39 2.52
CA ALA A 41 9.48 -19.81 1.36
C ALA A 41 8.97 -21.10 0.68
N GLN A 42 8.30 -21.98 1.42
CA GLN A 42 7.75 -23.23 0.89
C GLN A 42 6.43 -23.05 0.13
N GLY A 43 5.77 -21.91 0.28
CA GLY A 43 4.42 -21.68 -0.22
C GLY A 43 4.31 -20.72 -1.41
N TYR A 44 5.39 -20.30 -2.02
CA TYR A 44 5.34 -19.39 -3.16
C TYR A 44 4.74 -20.06 -4.40
N LYS A 45 3.79 -19.37 -5.02
CA LYS A 45 3.15 -19.80 -6.27
C LYS A 45 3.12 -18.64 -7.26
N LEU A 46 3.27 -18.96 -8.54
CA LEU A 46 3.03 -18.00 -9.60
C LEU A 46 1.50 -17.77 -9.71
N VAL A 47 1.07 -16.55 -9.49
CA VAL A 47 -0.33 -16.15 -9.59
C VAL A 47 -0.49 -15.04 -10.62
N LYS A 48 -1.66 -15.02 -11.26
CA LYS A 48 -2.03 -13.99 -12.22
C LYS A 48 -3.24 -13.24 -11.69
N GLU A 49 -3.00 -12.06 -11.15
CA GLU A 49 -4.02 -11.21 -10.53
C GLU A 49 -4.14 -9.87 -11.27
N ARG A 50 -5.15 -9.09 -10.95
CA ARG A 50 -5.23 -7.71 -11.41
C ARG A 50 -4.52 -6.81 -10.42
N SER A 51 -3.57 -6.03 -10.91
CA SER A 51 -3.07 -4.86 -10.17
C SER A 51 -3.99 -3.66 -10.41
N ALA A 52 -3.78 -2.58 -9.72
CA ALA A 52 -4.52 -1.35 -9.89
C ALA A 52 -3.59 -0.15 -10.03
N ILE A 53 -3.87 0.71 -10.99
CA ILE A 53 -3.34 2.08 -11.06
C ILE A 53 -4.51 3.00 -10.68
N VAL A 54 -4.34 3.74 -9.59
CA VAL A 54 -5.43 4.49 -8.95
C VAL A 54 -5.13 5.99 -8.98
N ARG A 55 -6.16 6.78 -9.28
CA ARG A 55 -6.15 8.23 -9.26
C ARG A 55 -6.40 8.75 -7.85
N PHE A 56 -5.43 9.42 -7.26
CA PHE A 56 -5.57 10.11 -5.97
C PHE A 56 -5.67 11.61 -6.24
N LYS A 57 -6.82 12.20 -5.99
CA LYS A 57 -7.09 13.61 -6.27
C LYS A 57 -6.21 14.52 -5.41
N VAL A 58 -5.44 15.39 -6.04
CA VAL A 58 -4.62 16.36 -5.33
C VAL A 58 -5.51 17.42 -4.68
N THR A 59 -5.26 17.75 -3.42
CA THR A 59 -6.04 18.74 -2.69
C THR A 59 -5.80 20.16 -3.28
N GLY A 60 -6.88 20.84 -3.63
CA GLY A 60 -6.81 22.23 -4.15
C GLY A 60 -6.31 22.36 -5.58
N GLU A 61 -6.14 21.26 -6.30
CA GLU A 61 -5.60 21.24 -7.66
C GLU A 61 -6.41 20.28 -8.54
N ASP A 62 -6.62 20.63 -9.80
CA ASP A 62 -7.27 19.72 -10.76
C ASP A 62 -6.27 18.75 -11.39
N ALA A 63 -5.69 17.92 -10.53
CA ALA A 63 -4.70 16.91 -10.89
C ALA A 63 -4.82 15.68 -9.98
N TYR A 64 -4.20 14.58 -10.39
CA TYR A 64 -4.19 13.32 -9.66
C TYR A 64 -2.78 12.76 -9.56
N PHE A 65 -2.44 12.17 -8.41
CA PHE A 65 -1.33 11.22 -8.34
C PHE A 65 -1.79 9.88 -8.90
N LEU A 66 -0.98 9.24 -9.73
CA LEU A 66 -1.18 7.87 -10.15
C LEU A 66 -0.33 6.95 -9.27
N ALA A 67 -0.97 6.16 -8.42
CA ALA A 67 -0.28 5.16 -7.60
C ALA A 67 -0.66 3.74 -8.00
N TRP A 68 0.30 2.83 -7.94
CA TRP A 68 0.14 1.43 -8.32
C TRP A 68 0.15 0.51 -7.11
N THR A 69 -0.68 -0.54 -7.17
CA THR A 69 -0.70 -1.62 -6.17
C THR A 69 -1.03 -2.98 -6.79
N THR A 70 -0.46 -4.03 -6.23
CA THR A 70 -0.82 -5.43 -6.52
C THR A 70 -1.87 -5.99 -5.57
N THR A 71 -2.25 -5.23 -4.54
CA THR A 71 -3.19 -5.64 -3.49
C THR A 71 -4.31 -4.62 -3.31
N PRO A 72 -5.29 -4.54 -4.23
CA PRO A 72 -6.37 -3.55 -4.18
C PRO A 72 -7.15 -3.52 -2.85
N TRP A 73 -7.25 -4.66 -2.17
CA TRP A 73 -7.92 -4.78 -0.88
C TRP A 73 -7.29 -3.93 0.25
N THR A 74 -6.04 -3.47 0.09
CA THR A 74 -5.38 -2.58 1.07
C THR A 74 -5.74 -1.11 0.89
N LEU A 75 -6.29 -0.71 -0.26
CA LEU A 75 -6.64 0.67 -0.59
C LEU A 75 -7.62 1.34 0.40
N PRO A 76 -8.62 0.64 0.97
CA PRO A 76 -9.46 1.23 2.03
C PRO A 76 -8.69 1.64 3.29
N SER A 77 -7.49 1.09 3.49
CA SER A 77 -6.59 1.45 4.60
C SER A 77 -5.47 2.41 4.20
N ASN A 78 -5.54 3.02 3.01
CA ASN A 78 -4.57 4.01 2.56
C ASN A 78 -4.55 5.23 3.48
N VAL A 79 -3.34 5.70 3.83
CA VAL A 79 -3.14 6.89 4.67
C VAL A 79 -2.07 7.84 4.16
N ALA A 80 -1.25 7.41 3.19
CA ALA A 80 -0.25 8.25 2.52
C ALA A 80 0.09 7.69 1.14
N LEU A 81 0.82 8.47 0.36
CA LEU A 81 1.55 8.04 -0.83
C LEU A 81 3.04 8.17 -0.56
N CYS A 82 3.87 7.36 -1.22
CA CYS A 82 5.32 7.43 -1.09
C CYS A 82 5.98 7.55 -2.44
N VAL A 83 6.98 8.41 -2.51
CA VAL A 83 7.84 8.66 -3.68
C VAL A 83 9.31 8.48 -3.30
N ASN A 84 10.17 8.22 -4.27
CA ASN A 84 11.61 8.24 -4.04
C ASN A 84 12.11 9.70 -4.11
N PRO A 85 12.75 10.22 -3.05
CA PRO A 85 13.16 11.62 -2.99
C PRO A 85 14.21 12.01 -4.04
N GLU A 86 14.99 11.03 -4.53
CA GLU A 86 16.09 11.26 -5.47
C GLU A 86 15.67 11.12 -6.94
N ASP A 87 14.52 10.51 -7.21
CA ASP A 87 14.01 10.31 -8.56
C ASP A 87 13.27 11.52 -9.10
N THR A 88 13.07 11.54 -10.42
CA THR A 88 12.37 12.62 -11.13
C THR A 88 10.91 12.23 -11.36
N TYR A 89 10.03 13.17 -11.03
CA TYR A 89 8.58 13.07 -11.23
C TYR A 89 8.12 14.20 -12.14
N ILE A 90 7.09 13.93 -12.93
CA ILE A 90 6.52 14.89 -13.85
C ILE A 90 5.03 15.11 -13.58
N LYS A 91 4.59 16.32 -13.84
CA LYS A 91 3.18 16.67 -13.95
C LYS A 91 2.86 16.78 -15.43
N VAL A 92 1.89 16.02 -15.89
CA VAL A 92 1.56 15.92 -17.30
C VAL A 92 0.09 16.18 -17.56
N LYS A 93 -0.23 16.77 -18.71
CA LYS A 93 -1.56 16.77 -19.27
C LYS A 93 -1.68 15.58 -20.20
N ALA A 94 -2.52 14.62 -19.87
CA ALA A 94 -2.71 13.40 -20.65
C ALA A 94 -3.81 13.57 -21.71
N ALA A 95 -3.77 12.70 -22.75
CA ALA A 95 -4.73 12.73 -23.85
C ALA A 95 -6.17 12.40 -23.43
N ASP A 96 -6.36 11.73 -22.28
CA ASP A 96 -7.68 11.51 -21.68
C ASP A 96 -8.29 12.76 -21.02
N GLY A 97 -7.59 13.88 -21.07
CA GLY A 97 -8.04 15.19 -20.56
C GLY A 97 -7.72 15.45 -19.09
N TYR A 98 -7.13 14.49 -18.36
CA TYR A 98 -6.73 14.66 -16.97
C TYR A 98 -5.28 15.16 -16.84
N THR A 99 -4.95 15.64 -15.66
CA THR A 99 -3.58 16.01 -15.29
C THR A 99 -3.07 15.03 -14.23
N TYR A 100 -1.88 14.48 -14.47
CA TYR A 100 -1.32 13.43 -13.61
C TYR A 100 0.06 13.79 -13.09
N TYR A 101 0.37 13.28 -11.90
CA TYR A 101 1.71 13.17 -11.33
C TYR A 101 2.15 11.72 -11.33
N LEU A 102 3.33 11.42 -11.88
CA LEU A 102 3.95 10.09 -11.87
C LEU A 102 5.46 10.22 -12.09
N ALA A 103 6.21 9.13 -11.92
CA ALA A 103 7.64 9.13 -12.21
C ALA A 103 7.88 9.28 -13.73
N GLU A 104 8.85 10.14 -14.07
CA GLU A 104 9.23 10.41 -15.47
C GLU A 104 9.66 9.11 -16.19
N ALA A 105 10.47 8.29 -15.53
CA ALA A 105 10.98 7.04 -16.11
C ALA A 105 9.90 6.01 -16.47
N LEU A 106 8.70 6.12 -15.89
CA LEU A 106 7.59 5.18 -16.11
C LEU A 106 6.43 5.77 -16.91
N ALA A 107 6.51 7.06 -17.28
CA ALA A 107 5.42 7.77 -17.93
C ALA A 107 4.99 7.14 -19.25
N ASP A 108 5.92 6.77 -20.11
CA ASP A 108 5.62 6.13 -21.40
C ASP A 108 4.96 4.76 -21.22
N ASN A 109 5.37 3.98 -20.21
CA ASN A 109 4.78 2.68 -19.94
C ASN A 109 3.34 2.81 -19.43
N VAL A 110 3.06 3.83 -18.61
CA VAL A 110 1.75 4.05 -17.99
C VAL A 110 0.79 4.76 -18.93
N LEU A 111 1.23 5.82 -19.59
CA LEU A 111 0.38 6.72 -20.37
C LEU A 111 0.41 6.42 -21.88
N GLY A 112 1.40 5.65 -22.33
CA GLY A 112 1.59 5.38 -23.77
C GLY A 112 0.37 4.76 -24.48
N SER A 113 -0.47 4.03 -23.72
CA SER A 113 -1.72 3.46 -24.26
C SER A 113 -2.79 4.52 -24.57
N LEU A 114 -2.64 5.75 -24.07
CA LEU A 114 -3.54 6.87 -24.33
C LEU A 114 -3.25 7.57 -25.66
N ALA A 115 -2.09 7.29 -26.31
CA ALA A 115 -1.79 7.81 -27.63
C ALA A 115 -2.82 7.33 -28.64
N ASP A 116 -3.34 8.25 -29.43
CA ASP A 116 -4.18 7.87 -30.57
C ASP A 116 -3.29 7.33 -31.69
N LYS A 117 -3.53 6.09 -32.09
CA LYS A 117 -2.74 5.39 -33.13
C LYS A 117 -2.93 6.00 -34.54
N ASP A 118 -4.01 6.74 -34.71
CA ASP A 118 -4.40 7.33 -35.99
C ASP A 118 -4.11 8.85 -36.06
N SER A 119 -3.56 9.44 -35.03
CA SER A 119 -3.19 10.86 -34.97
C SER A 119 -1.77 11.05 -34.43
N ASP A 120 -1.10 12.15 -34.87
CA ASP A 120 0.20 12.58 -34.31
C ASP A 120 0.09 13.21 -32.90
N THR A 121 -1.03 12.95 -32.20
CA THR A 121 -1.24 13.52 -30.87
C THR A 121 -0.46 12.71 -29.84
N PRO A 122 0.45 13.33 -29.06
CA PRO A 122 1.20 12.63 -28.04
C PRO A 122 0.28 12.14 -26.92
N ALA A 123 0.64 11.03 -26.28
CA ALA A 123 -0.11 10.46 -25.16
C ALA A 123 -0.25 11.44 -24.00
N TYR A 124 0.72 12.32 -23.82
CA TYR A 124 0.75 13.34 -22.78
C TYR A 124 1.71 14.49 -23.16
N GLU A 125 1.52 15.62 -22.49
CA GLU A 125 2.39 16.79 -22.52
C GLU A 125 2.94 17.06 -21.13
N VAL A 126 4.27 17.20 -21.00
CA VAL A 126 4.91 17.51 -19.72
C VAL A 126 4.71 19.00 -19.41
N LEU A 127 4.06 19.28 -18.29
CA LEU A 127 3.80 20.63 -17.80
C LEU A 127 4.91 21.10 -16.86
N GLU A 128 5.31 20.24 -15.93
CA GLU A 128 6.27 20.57 -14.87
C GLU A 128 7.08 19.33 -14.50
N THR A 129 8.30 19.53 -14.00
CA THR A 129 9.20 18.48 -13.53
C THR A 129 9.62 18.76 -12.10
N TYR A 130 9.67 17.72 -11.27
CA TYR A 130 9.97 17.79 -9.85
C TYR A 130 11.00 16.73 -9.45
N LYS A 131 11.77 17.00 -8.40
CA LYS A 131 12.37 15.94 -7.60
C LYS A 131 11.30 15.33 -6.70
N GLY A 132 11.44 14.04 -6.35
CA GLY A 132 10.50 13.42 -5.40
C GLY A 132 10.41 14.17 -4.08
N SER A 133 11.54 14.71 -3.59
CA SER A 133 11.60 15.57 -2.40
C SER A 133 10.72 16.82 -2.48
N ASP A 134 10.49 17.37 -3.69
CA ASP A 134 9.66 18.57 -3.88
C ASP A 134 8.16 18.26 -3.74
N LEU A 135 7.79 16.99 -3.87
CA LEU A 135 6.42 16.51 -3.70
C LEU A 135 6.09 16.18 -2.24
N GLU A 136 7.08 16.14 -1.36
CA GLU A 136 6.90 15.80 0.06
C GLU A 136 5.84 16.72 0.71
N ARG A 137 4.93 16.11 1.48
CA ARG A 137 3.82 16.81 2.17
C ARG A 137 2.72 17.37 1.26
N LYS A 138 2.78 17.19 -0.07
CA LYS A 138 1.67 17.55 -0.95
C LYS A 138 0.46 16.69 -0.62
N GLU A 139 -0.68 17.33 -0.34
CA GLU A 139 -1.88 16.68 0.17
C GLU A 139 -2.77 16.15 -0.96
N TYR A 140 -3.50 15.08 -0.68
CA TYR A 140 -4.51 14.51 -1.58
C TYR A 140 -5.78 14.12 -0.81
N GLU A 141 -6.90 13.98 -1.53
CA GLU A 141 -8.18 13.60 -0.95
C GLU A 141 -8.21 12.09 -0.62
N PRO A 142 -8.69 11.68 0.57
CA PRO A 142 -8.81 10.28 0.95
C PRO A 142 -9.65 9.48 -0.04
N LEU A 143 -9.21 8.29 -0.44
CA LEU A 143 -10.00 7.40 -1.29
C LEU A 143 -11.30 6.93 -0.63
N TYR A 144 -11.26 6.72 0.70
CA TYR A 144 -12.39 6.22 1.49
C TYR A 144 -12.56 7.04 2.77
N ALA A 145 -13.80 7.43 3.05
CA ALA A 145 -14.13 8.22 4.24
C ALA A 145 -13.77 7.51 5.55
N CYS A 146 -13.91 6.17 5.60
CA CYS A 146 -13.58 5.38 6.78
C CYS A 146 -12.11 5.53 7.21
N ALA A 147 -11.18 5.63 6.25
CA ALA A 147 -9.77 5.87 6.57
C ALA A 147 -9.56 7.25 7.21
N LYS A 148 -10.24 8.28 6.67
CA LYS A 148 -10.18 9.63 7.24
C LYS A 148 -10.77 9.68 8.65
N GLU A 149 -11.93 9.07 8.86
CA GLU A 149 -12.55 9.00 10.18
C GLU A 149 -11.66 8.29 11.22
N CYS A 150 -10.96 7.24 10.79
CA CYS A 150 -10.01 6.53 11.64
C CYS A 150 -8.80 7.40 11.98
N ALA A 151 -8.27 8.16 11.02
CA ALA A 151 -7.18 9.11 11.22
C ALA A 151 -7.58 10.24 12.18
N ASP A 152 -8.77 10.81 11.98
CA ASP A 152 -9.31 11.88 12.83
C ASP A 152 -9.49 11.42 14.29
N LYS A 153 -9.97 10.18 14.50
CA LYS A 153 -10.06 9.57 15.86
C LYS A 153 -8.70 9.39 16.54
N GLN A 154 -7.65 9.17 15.77
CA GLN A 154 -6.28 9.06 16.26
C GLN A 154 -5.60 10.43 16.44
N HIS A 155 -6.23 11.53 16.03
CA HIS A 155 -5.66 12.88 15.99
C HIS A 155 -4.34 12.95 15.22
N LYS A 156 -4.22 12.16 14.14
CA LYS A 156 -3.04 12.08 13.28
C LYS A 156 -3.33 12.61 11.89
N LYS A 157 -2.32 13.28 11.32
CA LYS A 157 -2.38 13.78 9.94
C LYS A 157 -1.95 12.64 9.00
N GLY A 158 -2.77 12.39 8.00
CA GLY A 158 -2.49 11.49 6.86
C GLY A 158 -2.79 12.17 5.54
N PHE A 159 -2.87 11.40 4.47
CA PHE A 159 -3.31 11.78 3.11
C PHE A 159 -2.42 12.84 2.46
N PHE A 160 -1.12 12.61 2.54
CA PHE A 160 -0.09 13.41 1.89
C PHE A 160 1.04 12.53 1.35
N VAL A 161 1.87 13.10 0.49
CA VAL A 161 3.05 12.42 -0.08
C VAL A 161 4.16 12.36 0.96
N THR A 162 4.75 11.19 1.12
CA THR A 162 5.94 10.90 1.93
C THR A 162 7.11 10.53 1.02
N CYS A 163 8.33 10.49 1.55
CA CYS A 163 9.53 10.12 0.82
C CYS A 163 10.22 8.94 1.47
N ASP A 164 10.61 7.95 0.67
CA ASP A 164 11.50 6.87 1.10
C ASP A 164 12.23 6.25 -0.11
N THR A 165 13.44 5.77 0.11
CA THR A 165 14.32 5.24 -0.96
C THR A 165 13.96 3.81 -1.41
N TYR A 166 13.05 3.12 -0.71
CA TYR A 166 12.60 1.79 -1.12
C TYR A 166 11.71 1.82 -2.39
N VAL A 167 11.14 2.98 -2.73
CA VAL A 167 10.36 3.13 -3.96
C VAL A 167 11.27 3.02 -5.18
N THR A 168 10.98 2.07 -6.06
CA THR A 168 11.78 1.77 -7.26
C THR A 168 11.09 2.23 -8.53
N MET A 169 11.90 2.39 -9.59
CA MET A 169 11.42 2.75 -10.95
C MET A 169 11.35 1.53 -11.88
N SER A 170 11.29 0.31 -11.33
CA SER A 170 11.23 -0.92 -12.14
C SER A 170 9.83 -1.21 -12.68
N ASP A 171 8.81 -0.92 -11.88
CA ASP A 171 7.42 -1.25 -12.19
C ASP A 171 6.45 -0.18 -11.65
N GLY A 172 5.20 -0.24 -12.14
CA GLY A 172 4.12 0.62 -11.66
C GLY A 172 4.21 2.05 -12.17
N THR A 173 4.07 3.01 -11.27
CA THR A 173 4.00 4.45 -11.59
C THR A 173 5.10 5.28 -10.89
N GLY A 174 5.95 4.62 -10.09
CA GLY A 174 6.93 5.28 -9.21
C GLY A 174 6.31 5.95 -7.98
N ILE A 175 5.00 5.79 -7.78
CA ILE A 175 4.28 6.25 -6.59
C ILE A 175 3.59 5.04 -5.96
N VAL A 176 3.89 4.78 -4.70
CA VAL A 176 3.33 3.66 -3.93
C VAL A 176 2.33 4.18 -2.92
N HIS A 177 1.19 3.48 -2.76
CA HIS A 177 0.27 3.79 -1.66
C HIS A 177 0.75 3.18 -0.36
N ILE A 178 0.54 3.88 0.76
CA ILE A 178 0.98 3.47 2.09
C ILE A 178 -0.21 3.03 2.94
N ALA A 179 -0.13 1.79 3.44
CA ALA A 179 -1.07 1.21 4.40
C ALA A 179 -0.26 0.52 5.55
N PRO A 180 0.09 1.24 6.61
CA PRO A 180 1.05 0.81 7.64
C PRO A 180 0.73 -0.51 8.34
N ALA A 181 -0.51 -0.98 8.25
CA ALA A 181 -0.93 -2.26 8.84
C ALA A 181 -0.58 -3.49 7.99
N PHE A 182 -0.17 -3.32 6.72
CA PHE A 182 -0.07 -4.42 5.73
C PHE A 182 1.27 -4.50 5.00
N GLY A 183 2.25 -3.66 5.34
CA GLY A 183 3.60 -3.70 4.78
C GLY A 183 4.65 -3.27 5.80
N GLU A 184 5.81 -3.92 5.83
CA GLU A 184 6.89 -3.56 6.75
C GLU A 184 7.49 -2.20 6.38
N ASP A 185 7.71 -1.95 5.08
CA ASP A 185 8.17 -0.65 4.58
C ASP A 185 7.13 0.44 4.84
N ASP A 186 5.85 0.15 4.61
CA ASP A 186 4.73 1.03 4.91
C ASP A 186 4.68 1.41 6.40
N ALA A 187 4.96 0.43 7.29
CA ALA A 187 5.00 0.68 8.73
C ALA A 187 6.23 1.50 9.13
N ASN A 188 7.36 1.33 8.45
CA ASN A 188 8.55 2.17 8.65
C ASN A 188 8.25 3.62 8.27
N VAL A 189 7.70 3.84 7.08
CA VAL A 189 7.23 5.16 6.65
C VAL A 189 6.19 5.71 7.64
N GLY A 190 5.24 4.86 8.06
CA GLY A 190 4.22 5.23 9.05
C GLY A 190 4.79 5.75 10.37
N ARG A 191 5.85 5.12 10.88
CA ARG A 191 6.57 5.56 12.08
C ARG A 191 7.34 6.86 11.85
N ASN A 192 8.06 6.96 10.73
CA ASN A 192 8.89 8.12 10.41
C ASN A 192 8.07 9.40 10.24
N TYR A 193 6.86 9.29 9.70
CA TYR A 193 5.97 10.42 9.43
C TYR A 193 4.82 10.57 10.44
N ASP A 194 4.78 9.73 11.48
CA ASP A 194 3.69 9.65 12.48
C ASP A 194 2.30 9.53 11.84
N LEU A 195 2.18 8.66 10.83
CA LEU A 195 0.94 8.43 10.10
C LEU A 195 -0.12 7.75 10.97
N PRO A 196 -1.41 7.90 10.65
CA PRO A 196 -2.46 7.12 11.28
C PRO A 196 -2.28 5.63 10.97
N PHE A 197 -2.65 4.79 11.93
CA PHE A 197 -2.63 3.34 11.78
C PHE A 197 -4.04 2.83 11.50
N VAL A 198 -4.28 2.39 10.26
CA VAL A 198 -5.59 1.94 9.77
C VAL A 198 -5.51 0.48 9.38
N GLN A 199 -6.25 -0.38 10.08
CA GLN A 199 -6.27 -1.83 9.84
C GLN A 199 -7.70 -2.32 9.65
N PHE A 200 -8.20 -2.25 8.42
CA PHE A 200 -9.56 -2.64 8.06
C PHE A 200 -9.66 -4.09 7.55
N VAL A 201 -8.84 -4.96 8.09
CA VAL A 201 -8.92 -6.41 7.85
C VAL A 201 -8.87 -7.12 9.20
N THR A 202 -9.74 -8.08 9.40
CA THR A 202 -9.81 -8.90 10.61
C THR A 202 -8.76 -10.02 10.59
N GLU A 203 -8.53 -10.68 11.73
CA GLU A 203 -7.67 -11.87 11.81
C GLU A 203 -8.14 -13.03 10.90
N LYS A 204 -9.39 -13.03 10.46
CA LYS A 204 -9.91 -14.01 9.49
C LYS A 204 -9.62 -13.63 8.04
N GLY A 205 -8.95 -12.51 7.80
CA GLY A 205 -8.69 -11.97 6.47
C GLY A 205 -9.95 -11.40 5.80
N GLU A 206 -10.95 -11.00 6.57
CA GLU A 206 -12.18 -10.39 6.10
C GLU A 206 -12.12 -8.88 6.28
N MET A 207 -12.63 -8.15 5.30
CA MET A 207 -12.77 -6.69 5.38
C MET A 207 -13.68 -6.32 6.54
N SER A 208 -13.28 -5.33 7.33
CA SER A 208 -14.00 -4.92 8.53
C SER A 208 -15.29 -4.14 8.21
N ALA A 209 -16.18 -4.04 9.21
CA ALA A 209 -17.50 -3.44 9.05
C ALA A 209 -17.49 -1.95 8.69
N GLU A 210 -16.39 -1.26 8.93
CA GLU A 210 -16.20 0.16 8.61
C GLU A 210 -16.02 0.41 7.11
N THR A 211 -15.66 -0.64 6.34
CA THR A 211 -15.44 -0.51 4.91
C THR A 211 -16.69 -0.84 4.11
N PRO A 212 -16.83 -0.31 2.87
CA PRO A 212 -17.91 -0.72 1.95
C PRO A 212 -17.89 -2.21 1.56
N PHE A 213 -16.81 -2.92 1.89
CA PHE A 213 -16.53 -4.31 1.50
C PHE A 213 -16.67 -5.29 2.67
N ALA A 214 -17.35 -4.90 3.74
CA ALA A 214 -17.48 -5.64 4.99
C ALA A 214 -17.81 -7.13 4.81
N GLY A 215 -17.05 -7.99 5.51
CA GLY A 215 -17.24 -9.45 5.52
C GLY A 215 -16.68 -10.18 4.30
N LEU A 216 -16.20 -9.48 3.26
CA LEU A 216 -15.55 -10.13 2.14
C LEU A 216 -14.11 -10.53 2.52
N PHE A 217 -13.73 -11.76 2.17
CA PHE A 217 -12.33 -12.17 2.24
C PHE A 217 -11.47 -11.30 1.29
N VAL A 218 -10.28 -10.88 1.71
CA VAL A 218 -9.44 -9.90 0.99
C VAL A 218 -9.31 -10.16 -0.52
N LYS A 219 -9.05 -11.41 -0.93
CA LYS A 219 -8.97 -11.77 -2.36
C LYS A 219 -10.31 -11.71 -3.11
N LYS A 220 -11.43 -11.77 -2.41
CA LYS A 220 -12.76 -11.52 -2.98
C LYS A 220 -13.12 -10.05 -2.96
N ALA A 221 -12.51 -9.26 -2.08
CA ALA A 221 -12.66 -7.82 -2.06
C ALA A 221 -11.94 -7.13 -3.22
N ASP A 222 -10.81 -7.67 -3.73
CA ASP A 222 -10.06 -7.08 -4.84
C ASP A 222 -10.94 -6.66 -6.02
N PRO A 223 -11.74 -7.54 -6.65
CA PRO A 223 -12.58 -7.15 -7.77
C PRO A 223 -13.67 -6.14 -7.39
N GLU A 224 -14.17 -6.16 -6.17
CA GLU A 224 -15.20 -5.22 -5.72
C GLU A 224 -14.61 -3.82 -5.46
N VAL A 225 -13.39 -3.75 -4.92
CA VAL A 225 -12.63 -2.49 -4.80
C VAL A 225 -12.36 -1.88 -6.17
N LEU A 226 -11.95 -2.70 -7.15
CA LEU A 226 -11.72 -2.22 -8.51
C LEU A 226 -13.01 -1.68 -9.15
N LYS A 227 -14.14 -2.37 -8.99
CA LYS A 227 -15.45 -1.90 -9.50
C LYS A 227 -15.89 -0.60 -8.85
N ASP A 228 -15.70 -0.45 -7.53
CA ASP A 228 -16.05 0.77 -6.81
C ASP A 228 -15.21 1.96 -7.29
N LEU A 229 -13.89 1.76 -7.44
CA LEU A 229 -12.99 2.79 -7.95
C LEU A 229 -13.31 3.17 -9.40
N ASP A 230 -13.63 2.20 -10.25
CA ASP A 230 -14.04 2.43 -11.64
C ASP A 230 -15.35 3.24 -11.70
N ALA A 231 -16.35 2.84 -10.94
CA ALA A 231 -17.63 3.56 -10.86
C ALA A 231 -17.51 5.02 -10.39
N ARG A 232 -16.49 5.30 -9.57
CA ARG A 232 -16.16 6.67 -9.09
C ARG A 232 -15.18 7.43 -10.02
N GLY A 233 -14.73 6.82 -11.12
CA GLY A 233 -13.74 7.40 -12.03
C GLY A 233 -12.33 7.50 -11.44
N LEU A 234 -12.04 6.77 -10.38
CA LEU A 234 -10.75 6.78 -9.68
C LEU A 234 -9.82 5.63 -10.10
N LEU A 235 -10.31 4.64 -10.84
CA LEU A 235 -9.47 3.62 -11.45
C LEU A 235 -8.90 4.16 -12.77
N PHE A 236 -7.57 4.20 -12.89
CA PHE A 236 -6.92 4.56 -14.15
C PHE A 236 -6.81 3.32 -15.05
N ASP A 237 -6.26 2.22 -14.52
CA ASP A 237 -6.12 0.93 -15.21
C ASP A 237 -6.04 -0.22 -14.20
N ALA A 238 -6.34 -1.43 -14.68
CA ALA A 238 -6.27 -2.66 -13.89
C ALA A 238 -5.57 -3.79 -14.69
N PRO A 239 -4.28 -3.64 -15.01
CA PRO A 239 -3.55 -4.61 -15.81
C PRO A 239 -3.42 -5.95 -15.10
N LYS A 240 -3.38 -7.03 -15.88
CA LYS A 240 -3.05 -8.36 -15.36
C LYS A 240 -1.56 -8.39 -15.04
N PHE A 241 -1.25 -8.73 -13.81
CA PHE A 241 0.11 -8.85 -13.32
C PHE A 241 0.38 -10.29 -12.87
N GLU A 242 1.47 -10.85 -13.37
CA GLU A 242 1.91 -12.20 -13.00
C GLU A 242 3.10 -12.08 -12.06
N HIS A 243 2.94 -12.60 -10.85
CA HIS A 243 3.97 -12.52 -9.82
C HIS A 243 3.96 -13.74 -8.91
N SER A 244 5.05 -13.92 -8.18
CA SER A 244 5.16 -14.94 -7.15
C SER A 244 4.48 -14.45 -5.86
N TYR A 245 3.48 -15.19 -5.37
CA TYR A 245 2.71 -14.85 -4.19
C TYR A 245 2.77 -15.96 -3.13
N PRO A 246 3.00 -15.63 -1.85
CA PRO A 246 3.12 -16.65 -0.82
C PRO A 246 1.77 -17.21 -0.39
N HIS A 247 1.72 -18.54 -0.24
CA HIS A 247 0.58 -19.27 0.27
C HIS A 247 0.98 -20.05 1.53
N CYS A 248 0.02 -20.36 2.37
CA CYS A 248 0.25 -21.16 3.54
C CYS A 248 0.62 -22.60 3.16
N TRP A 249 1.79 -23.07 3.57
CA TRP A 249 2.26 -24.41 3.28
C TRP A 249 1.36 -25.53 3.85
N ARG A 250 0.56 -25.23 4.89
CA ARG A 250 -0.37 -26.17 5.54
C ARG A 250 -1.73 -26.28 4.86
N CYS A 251 -2.30 -25.17 4.42
CA CYS A 251 -3.70 -25.14 3.97
C CYS A 251 -3.91 -24.44 2.62
N ASP A 252 -2.82 -24.02 1.98
CA ASP A 252 -2.82 -23.41 0.64
C ASP A 252 -3.57 -22.06 0.51
N THR A 253 -3.93 -21.45 1.64
CA THR A 253 -4.56 -20.14 1.66
C THR A 253 -3.53 -19.06 1.32
N PRO A 254 -3.86 -18.07 0.46
CA PRO A 254 -3.01 -16.91 0.25
C PRO A 254 -2.69 -16.22 1.58
N LEU A 255 -1.43 -15.91 1.81
CA LEU A 255 -1.00 -15.19 3.01
C LEU A 255 -1.35 -13.71 2.90
N ILE A 256 -1.53 -13.08 4.05
CA ILE A 256 -1.60 -11.63 4.15
C ILE A 256 -0.43 -11.16 5.03
N TYR A 257 0.10 -9.97 4.77
CA TYR A 257 0.90 -9.28 5.76
C TYR A 257 -0.05 -8.64 6.75
N TYR A 258 0.16 -8.91 8.04
CA TYR A 258 -0.80 -8.52 9.06
C TYR A 258 -0.09 -8.05 10.32
N CYS A 259 -0.57 -6.93 10.88
CA CYS A 259 0.00 -6.39 12.10
C CYS A 259 -0.54 -7.12 13.31
N LEU A 260 0.34 -7.77 14.05
CA LEU A 260 0.03 -8.45 15.30
C LEU A 260 0.68 -7.73 16.49
N LEU A 261 0.00 -7.81 17.65
CA LEU A 261 0.63 -7.46 18.92
C LEU A 261 1.69 -8.51 19.24
N TYR A 262 2.91 -8.06 19.40
CA TYR A 262 4.06 -8.91 19.68
C TYR A 262 4.70 -8.51 21.00
N THR A 263 5.26 -9.49 21.71
CA THR A 263 6.18 -9.22 22.82
C THR A 263 7.58 -9.35 22.24
N SER A 264 8.34 -8.25 22.25
CA SER A 264 9.68 -8.20 21.65
C SER A 264 10.71 -7.84 22.71
N ASP A 265 11.86 -8.48 22.62
CA ASP A 265 13.10 -8.07 23.27
C ASP A 265 13.89 -7.11 22.37
N ALA A 266 14.34 -6.04 22.94
CA ALA A 266 15.15 -5.05 22.22
C ALA A 266 16.64 -5.35 22.39
#